data_a77fab7abc990fbc25003a241d737987
#
_entry.id   a77fab7abc990fbc25003a241d737987
#
_cell.length_a   1.000
_cell.length_b   1.000
_cell.length_c   1.000
_cell.angle_alpha   90.00
_cell.angle_beta   90.00
_cell.angle_gamma   90.00
#
_symmetry.space_group_name_H-M   'P 1'
#
loop_
_entity.id
_entity.type
_entity.pdbx_description
1 polymer ?
#
loop_
_entity_poly.entity_id
_entity_poly.type
_entity_poly.pdbx_seq_one_letter_code
_entity_poly.pdbx_strand_id
1 'polypeptide(L)'
;MASSRRRFLTHAAAMGTAALAHPGRAWTEPVEPAAAGTGTTPGTFSPPELLARQAARARRAAAAAAHPAPATASAAQSGGEVDYAAMYRDRRNWGRWGDDDQVGAINLITPEKRAAAAGLVRTGRTVSLSRVFEPPQHFIQKSSLGPGGGYVMDYLGFIYHGSTVTHVDALCHIWDDDGIWQGRDPDVEITTQGAQFGDITHWSGGIITKGVLIDVPRHRGEPHVGIDEPVRGEEIEAIARAQGATVEPGDALLVHSGWGAYMESGDDGSRGRPGLHPSCAEFIRDHDVALLGWDLMDARASSDLPWPVHGVLFHFGVALLDNALLEPVAAACAEEERWEFMFQALPLRVVRGTGSPVNPIAMF
;
A
#
# COMPACT_ATOMS: atom_id res chain seq x y z
N MET A 1 25.68 -18.47 41.81
CA MET A 1 24.51 -18.20 40.95
C MET A 1 24.91 -18.07 39.47
N ALA A 2 25.56 -19.08 38.93
CA ALA A 2 26.05 -19.08 37.51
C ALA A 2 25.80 -20.38 36.76
N SER A 3 24.80 -21.18 37.17
CA SER A 3 24.59 -22.52 36.58
C SER A 3 23.24 -22.71 35.83
N SER A 4 22.38 -21.70 35.85
CA SER A 4 21.03 -21.81 35.26
C SER A 4 20.91 -21.36 33.78
N ARG A 5 21.86 -20.59 33.24
CA ARG A 5 21.76 -20.08 31.84
C ARG A 5 22.31 -21.04 30.77
N ARG A 6 23.13 -22.02 31.13
CA ARG A 6 23.67 -22.98 30.15
C ARG A 6 22.77 -24.16 29.80
N ARG A 7 21.72 -24.42 30.61
CA ARG A 7 20.78 -25.54 30.31
C ARG A 7 19.66 -25.19 29.35
N PHE A 8 19.40 -23.89 29.14
CA PHE A 8 18.32 -23.43 28.26
C PHE A 8 18.70 -23.48 26.76
N LEU A 9 19.97 -23.32 26.43
CA LEU A 9 20.44 -23.31 25.03
C LEU A 9 20.68 -24.69 24.44
N THR A 10 20.90 -25.71 25.28
CA THR A 10 21.10 -27.10 24.82
C THR A 10 19.82 -27.87 24.54
N HIS A 11 18.66 -27.40 25.03
CA HIS A 11 17.36 -28.04 24.73
C HIS A 11 16.71 -27.54 23.44
N ALA A 12 17.04 -26.32 22.98
CA ALA A 12 16.50 -25.78 21.73
C ALA A 12 17.11 -26.46 20.48
N ALA A 13 18.36 -26.93 20.58
CA ALA A 13 19.05 -27.57 19.45
C ALA A 13 18.63 -29.04 19.24
N ALA A 14 18.04 -29.70 20.25
CA ALA A 14 17.63 -31.11 20.16
C ALA A 14 16.23 -31.30 19.60
N MET A 15 15.39 -30.24 19.51
CA MET A 15 14.03 -30.38 19.01
C MET A 15 13.89 -30.24 17.47
N GLY A 16 14.94 -29.76 16.79
CA GLY A 16 14.93 -29.55 15.34
C GLY A 16 15.05 -30.84 14.49
N THR A 17 15.41 -31.99 15.07
CA THR A 17 15.70 -33.21 14.31
C THR A 17 14.69 -34.36 14.54
N ALA A 18 13.73 -34.22 15.43
CA ALA A 18 12.74 -35.28 15.72
C ALA A 18 11.46 -35.23 14.88
N ALA A 19 11.29 -34.22 14.01
CA ALA A 19 10.07 -34.03 13.22
C ALA A 19 10.09 -34.69 11.82
N LEU A 20 11.14 -35.43 11.45
CA LEU A 20 11.30 -35.98 10.09
C LEU A 20 11.27 -37.50 9.99
N ALA A 21 10.74 -38.22 10.97
CA ALA A 21 10.65 -39.68 10.89
C ALA A 21 9.25 -40.21 11.29
N HIS A 22 8.27 -40.09 10.38
CA HIS A 22 7.13 -40.97 10.32
C HIS A 22 6.94 -41.44 8.88
N PRO A 23 7.12 -42.72 8.57
CA PRO A 23 6.84 -43.25 7.26
C PRO A 23 5.35 -43.59 7.12
N GLY A 24 4.74 -43.16 6.03
CA GLY A 24 3.61 -43.85 5.44
C GLY A 24 2.22 -43.35 5.74
N ARG A 25 1.76 -42.47 4.87
CA ARG A 25 0.50 -42.62 4.11
C ARG A 25 0.61 -41.75 2.85
N ALA A 26 0.79 -42.44 1.73
CA ALA A 26 0.68 -41.84 0.42
C ALA A 26 -0.77 -41.38 0.19
N TRP A 27 -0.97 -40.11 -0.09
CA TRP A 27 -2.19 -39.61 -0.67
C TRP A 27 -2.11 -39.85 -2.18
N THR A 28 -2.64 -40.99 -2.62
CA THR A 28 -2.90 -41.29 -4.02
C THR A 28 -4.40 -41.44 -4.20
N GLU A 29 -5.09 -40.33 -4.38
CA GLU A 29 -6.31 -40.31 -5.18
C GLU A 29 -6.10 -39.29 -6.33
N PRO A 30 -6.33 -39.69 -7.58
CA PRO A 30 -6.22 -38.80 -8.70
C PRO A 30 -7.41 -37.83 -8.68
N VAL A 31 -7.12 -36.54 -8.59
CA VAL A 31 -8.10 -35.49 -8.88
C VAL A 31 -8.36 -35.54 -10.40
N GLU A 32 -9.57 -35.91 -10.78
CA GLU A 32 -10.00 -35.78 -12.17
C GLU A 32 -9.88 -34.32 -12.61
N PRO A 33 -9.35 -34.03 -13.79
CA PRO A 33 -9.26 -32.68 -14.30
C PRO A 33 -10.67 -32.17 -14.60
N ALA A 34 -11.07 -31.11 -13.92
CA ALA A 34 -12.26 -30.34 -14.27
C ALA A 34 -12.17 -29.90 -15.74
N ALA A 35 -13.25 -30.08 -16.49
CA ALA A 35 -13.37 -29.75 -17.90
C ALA A 35 -12.85 -28.34 -18.19
N ALA A 36 -11.95 -28.23 -19.14
CA ALA A 36 -11.37 -26.98 -19.61
C ALA A 36 -12.46 -26.06 -20.13
N GLY A 37 -12.80 -25.03 -19.33
CA GLY A 37 -13.44 -23.84 -19.84
C GLY A 37 -12.46 -23.14 -20.78
N THR A 38 -12.94 -22.72 -21.93
CA THR A 38 -12.18 -21.96 -22.94
C THR A 38 -11.85 -20.58 -22.41
N GLY A 39 -10.90 -20.49 -21.47
CA GLY A 39 -10.28 -19.24 -21.04
C GLY A 39 -9.10 -18.95 -21.96
N THR A 40 -9.11 -17.79 -22.59
CA THR A 40 -7.98 -17.25 -23.34
C THR A 40 -6.74 -17.25 -22.47
N THR A 41 -5.76 -18.05 -22.85
CA THR A 41 -4.42 -18.07 -22.25
C THR A 41 -3.82 -16.65 -22.33
N PRO A 42 -3.25 -16.09 -21.23
CA PRO A 42 -2.48 -14.85 -21.34
C PRO A 42 -1.39 -15.06 -22.39
N GLY A 43 -1.34 -14.17 -23.38
CA GLY A 43 -0.47 -14.32 -24.54
C GLY A 43 1.00 -14.38 -24.11
N THR A 44 1.65 -15.49 -24.39
CA THR A 44 3.10 -15.58 -24.40
C THR A 44 3.61 -14.76 -25.59
N PHE A 45 4.24 -13.62 -25.29
CA PHE A 45 4.88 -12.81 -26.34
C PHE A 45 6.04 -13.59 -26.97
N SER A 46 6.15 -13.53 -28.30
CA SER A 46 7.31 -14.07 -29.00
C SER A 46 8.58 -13.27 -28.64
N PRO A 47 9.77 -13.89 -28.61
CA PRO A 47 11.02 -13.17 -28.34
C PRO A 47 11.24 -11.88 -29.17
N PRO A 48 10.85 -11.79 -30.44
CA PRO A 48 10.91 -10.56 -31.22
C PRO A 48 9.97 -9.45 -30.71
N GLU A 49 8.78 -9.79 -30.22
CA GLU A 49 7.83 -8.81 -29.67
C GLU A 49 8.32 -8.26 -28.33
N LEU A 50 8.93 -9.10 -27.50
CA LEU A 50 9.57 -8.70 -26.25
C LEU A 50 10.72 -7.73 -26.51
N LEU A 51 11.59 -8.05 -27.46
CA LEU A 51 12.71 -7.19 -27.89
C LEU A 51 12.23 -5.86 -28.51
N ALA A 52 11.14 -5.88 -29.27
CA ALA A 52 10.56 -4.66 -29.84
C ALA A 52 9.98 -3.74 -28.74
N ARG A 53 9.33 -4.30 -27.72
CA ARG A 53 8.83 -3.56 -26.56
C ARG A 53 9.98 -2.99 -25.71
N GLN A 54 11.03 -3.75 -25.46
CA GLN A 54 12.22 -3.29 -24.76
C GLN A 54 12.92 -2.15 -25.51
N ALA A 55 13.06 -2.27 -26.86
CA ALA A 55 13.64 -1.21 -27.68
C ALA A 55 12.77 0.06 -27.73
N ALA A 56 11.45 -0.07 -27.75
CA ALA A 56 10.53 1.06 -27.68
C ALA A 56 10.61 1.77 -26.32
N ARG A 57 10.70 1.00 -25.23
CA ARG A 57 10.89 1.50 -23.87
C ARG A 57 12.23 2.23 -23.68
N ALA A 58 13.32 1.63 -24.17
CA ALA A 58 14.64 2.26 -24.12
C ALA A 58 14.68 3.59 -24.90
N ARG A 59 13.97 3.69 -26.02
CA ARG A 59 13.83 4.96 -26.77
C ARG A 59 13.01 6.00 -26.01
N ARG A 60 11.95 5.60 -25.30
CA ARG A 60 11.13 6.48 -24.46
C ARG A 60 11.92 6.97 -23.23
N ALA A 61 12.65 6.08 -22.57
CA ALA A 61 13.52 6.44 -21.44
C ALA A 61 14.63 7.42 -21.85
N ALA A 62 15.26 7.22 -23.01
CA ALA A 62 16.26 8.14 -23.56
C ALA A 62 15.66 9.49 -23.94
N ALA A 63 14.43 9.54 -24.44
CA ALA A 63 13.71 10.77 -24.73
C ALA A 63 13.33 11.54 -23.43
N ALA A 64 12.99 10.81 -22.37
CA ALA A 64 12.66 11.40 -21.05
C ALA A 64 13.90 11.97 -20.33
N ALA A 65 15.07 11.33 -20.48
CA ALA A 65 16.34 11.82 -19.92
C ALA A 65 16.87 13.11 -20.58
N ALA A 66 16.34 13.48 -21.74
CA ALA A 66 16.75 14.67 -22.50
C ALA A 66 16.00 15.95 -22.10
N HIS A 67 15.09 15.91 -21.12
CA HIS A 67 14.33 17.09 -20.70
C HIS A 67 14.90 17.68 -19.41
N PRO A 68 15.20 19.03 -19.39
CA PRO A 68 15.64 19.70 -18.17
C PRO A 68 14.51 19.73 -17.13
N ALA A 69 14.89 19.69 -15.85
CA ALA A 69 13.97 19.77 -14.72
C ALA A 69 13.01 20.98 -14.86
N PRO A 70 11.71 20.79 -14.65
CA PRO A 70 10.75 21.88 -14.84
C PRO A 70 10.92 22.94 -13.75
N ALA A 71 11.00 24.19 -14.21
CA ALA A 71 10.80 25.35 -13.37
C ALA A 71 9.35 25.32 -12.84
N THR A 72 9.17 25.73 -11.59
CA THR A 72 7.87 25.93 -10.94
C THR A 72 7.01 26.88 -11.78
N ALA A 73 6.13 26.34 -12.60
CA ALA A 73 5.13 27.09 -13.34
C ALA A 73 3.76 26.85 -12.68
N SER A 74 3.27 27.89 -12.02
CA SER A 74 1.85 28.04 -11.69
C SER A 74 1.04 27.93 -12.99
N ALA A 75 0.31 26.84 -13.17
CA ALA A 75 -0.59 26.64 -14.30
C ALA A 75 -1.81 27.56 -14.11
N ALA A 76 -1.85 28.63 -14.86
CA ALA A 76 -3.06 29.45 -15.03
C ALA A 76 -4.11 28.64 -15.80
N GLN A 77 -5.33 28.61 -15.25
CA GLN A 77 -6.52 27.93 -15.74
C GLN A 77 -6.80 28.24 -17.22
N SER A 78 -6.69 27.21 -18.07
CA SER A 78 -7.41 27.12 -19.33
C SER A 78 -8.41 25.97 -19.20
N GLY A 79 -9.69 26.19 -19.46
CA GLY A 79 -10.80 25.26 -19.25
C GLY A 79 -10.82 24.07 -20.22
N GLY A 80 -9.73 23.29 -20.28
CA GLY A 80 -9.62 22.01 -20.95
C GLY A 80 -9.54 20.89 -19.89
N GLU A 81 -10.06 19.71 -20.22
CA GLU A 81 -9.90 18.51 -19.38
C GLU A 81 -8.42 18.24 -19.11
N VAL A 82 -8.04 18.06 -17.85
CA VAL A 82 -6.65 17.84 -17.44
C VAL A 82 -6.18 16.46 -17.93
N ASP A 83 -5.09 16.41 -18.68
CA ASP A 83 -4.42 15.16 -19.05
C ASP A 83 -3.58 14.65 -17.86
N TYR A 84 -4.20 13.82 -17.02
CA TYR A 84 -3.54 13.25 -15.84
C TYR A 84 -2.42 12.27 -16.20
N ALA A 85 -2.48 11.61 -17.36
CA ALA A 85 -1.38 10.77 -17.81
C ALA A 85 -0.13 11.59 -18.16
N ALA A 86 -0.32 12.76 -18.81
CA ALA A 86 0.76 13.72 -19.01
C ALA A 86 1.27 14.29 -17.68
N MET A 87 0.38 14.66 -16.76
CA MET A 87 0.73 15.15 -15.42
C MET A 87 1.65 14.17 -14.68
N TYR A 88 1.34 12.88 -14.69
CA TYR A 88 2.18 11.86 -14.08
C TYR A 88 3.56 11.80 -14.72
N ARG A 89 3.65 11.76 -16.06
CA ARG A 89 4.93 11.72 -16.78
C ARG A 89 5.80 12.95 -16.53
N ASP A 90 5.19 14.12 -16.52
CA ASP A 90 5.91 15.40 -16.42
C ASP A 90 6.37 15.70 -14.99
N ARG A 91 5.69 15.14 -13.97
CA ARG A 91 5.90 15.49 -12.56
C ARG A 91 6.43 14.33 -11.70
N ARG A 92 6.83 13.22 -12.32
CA ARG A 92 7.37 12.05 -11.59
C ARG A 92 8.61 12.39 -10.76
N ASN A 93 8.79 11.67 -9.67
CA ASN A 93 9.92 11.84 -8.75
C ASN A 93 11.14 10.98 -9.11
N TRP A 94 11.18 10.36 -10.28
CA TRP A 94 12.30 9.51 -10.68
C TRP A 94 13.60 10.29 -10.67
N GLY A 95 14.67 9.69 -10.11
CA GLY A 95 15.96 10.33 -9.93
C GLY A 95 16.06 11.34 -8.79
N ARG A 96 14.93 11.73 -8.14
CA ARG A 96 14.91 12.74 -7.07
C ARG A 96 15.85 12.36 -5.90
N TRP A 97 15.96 11.09 -5.57
CA TRP A 97 16.82 10.55 -4.51
C TRP A 97 17.93 9.66 -5.06
N GLY A 98 18.25 9.78 -6.35
CA GLY A 98 19.19 8.94 -7.10
C GLY A 98 18.48 7.85 -7.89
N ASP A 99 19.13 7.40 -8.99
CA ASP A 99 18.52 6.47 -9.96
C ASP A 99 18.33 5.04 -9.40
N ASP A 100 19.06 4.69 -8.35
CA ASP A 100 18.97 3.40 -7.67
C ASP A 100 18.17 3.47 -6.37
N ASP A 101 17.46 4.57 -6.10
CA ASP A 101 16.62 4.71 -4.92
C ASP A 101 15.47 3.70 -4.93
N GLN A 102 15.29 3.01 -3.82
CA GLN A 102 14.26 2.01 -3.59
C GLN A 102 13.36 2.35 -2.39
N VAL A 103 13.42 3.58 -1.91
CA VAL A 103 12.71 4.05 -0.73
C VAL A 103 11.56 4.98 -1.10
N GLY A 104 11.70 5.73 -2.20
CA GLY A 104 10.67 6.65 -2.70
C GLY A 104 10.39 7.81 -1.75
N ALA A 105 9.13 8.23 -1.66
CA ALA A 105 8.71 9.36 -0.84
C ALA A 105 8.91 9.14 0.68
N ILE A 106 9.15 7.90 1.13
CA ILE A 106 9.50 7.62 2.53
C ILE A 106 10.85 8.28 2.92
N ASN A 107 11.70 8.64 1.95
CA ASN A 107 12.88 9.48 2.17
C ASN A 107 12.54 10.84 2.81
N LEU A 108 11.33 11.34 2.65
CA LEU A 108 10.86 12.60 3.26
C LEU A 108 10.58 12.46 4.78
N ILE A 109 10.48 11.25 5.28
CA ILE A 109 10.28 10.99 6.71
C ILE A 109 11.66 11.01 7.39
N THR A 110 12.13 12.20 7.72
CA THR A 110 13.42 12.40 8.42
C THR A 110 13.33 12.02 9.89
N PRO A 111 14.46 11.88 10.62
CA PRO A 111 14.45 11.72 12.07
C PRO A 111 13.70 12.83 12.81
N GLU A 112 13.83 14.07 12.33
CA GLU A 112 13.15 15.26 12.91
C GLU A 112 11.63 15.16 12.70
N LYS A 113 11.19 14.70 11.50
CA LYS A 113 9.77 14.48 11.19
C LYS A 113 9.18 13.40 12.11
N ARG A 114 9.89 12.31 12.37
CA ARG A 114 9.47 11.25 13.31
C ARG A 114 9.36 11.79 14.74
N ALA A 115 10.35 12.58 15.16
CA ALA A 115 10.35 13.20 16.50
C ALA A 115 9.18 14.17 16.66
N ALA A 116 8.89 15.00 15.64
CA ALA A 116 7.75 15.90 15.62
C ALA A 116 6.43 15.12 15.70
N ALA A 117 6.30 14.02 14.94
CA ALA A 117 5.12 13.14 14.99
C ALA A 117 4.91 12.55 16.39
N ALA A 118 5.98 12.11 17.06
CA ALA A 118 5.91 11.62 18.44
C ALA A 118 5.43 12.71 19.43
N GLY A 119 5.75 13.96 19.16
CA GLY A 119 5.26 15.12 19.95
C GLY A 119 3.75 15.38 19.83
N LEU A 120 3.06 14.74 18.87
CA LEU A 120 1.60 14.82 18.73
C LEU A 120 0.87 13.93 19.74
N VAL A 121 1.55 12.98 20.37
CA VAL A 121 0.95 12.10 21.38
C VAL A 121 0.70 12.89 22.66
N ARG A 122 -0.59 13.06 23.04
CA ARG A 122 -1.03 13.83 24.21
C ARG A 122 -1.80 12.98 25.21
N THR A 123 -2.66 12.09 24.72
CA THR A 123 -3.54 11.24 25.53
C THR A 123 -3.04 9.81 25.63
N GLY A 124 -2.25 9.36 24.65
CA GLY A 124 -1.82 7.97 24.51
C GLY A 124 -2.93 7.04 23.97
N ARG A 125 -4.07 7.60 23.55
CA ARG A 125 -5.13 6.83 22.91
C ARG A 125 -4.61 6.23 21.59
N THR A 126 -4.80 4.93 21.40
CA THR A 126 -4.43 4.22 20.18
C THR A 126 -5.67 3.75 19.43
N VAL A 127 -5.63 3.85 18.10
CA VAL A 127 -6.68 3.37 17.21
C VAL A 127 -6.03 2.52 16.12
N SER A 128 -6.50 1.28 15.95
CA SER A 128 -6.10 0.42 14.83
C SER A 128 -6.82 0.85 13.56
N LEU A 129 -6.07 0.91 12.45
CA LEU A 129 -6.60 1.19 11.12
C LEU A 129 -6.66 -0.10 10.27
N SER A 130 -6.57 -1.26 10.90
CA SER A 130 -6.63 -2.54 10.21
C SER A 130 -8.02 -3.14 10.27
N ARG A 131 -8.49 -3.65 9.13
CA ARG A 131 -9.67 -4.51 9.07
C ARG A 131 -9.39 -5.84 9.75
N VAL A 132 -10.37 -6.38 10.44
CA VAL A 132 -10.34 -7.79 10.89
C VAL A 132 -10.60 -8.66 9.67
N PHE A 133 -9.81 -9.70 9.49
CA PHE A 133 -10.01 -10.64 8.40
C PHE A 133 -9.83 -12.09 8.90
N GLU A 134 -10.48 -13.01 8.21
CA GLU A 134 -10.32 -14.44 8.43
C GLU A 134 -9.46 -14.99 7.28
N PRO A 135 -8.23 -15.47 7.54
CA PRO A 135 -7.39 -15.99 6.48
C PRO A 135 -8.00 -17.28 5.92
N PRO A 136 -8.05 -17.46 4.57
CA PRO A 136 -8.64 -18.63 3.94
C PRO A 136 -7.93 -19.94 4.28
N GLN A 137 -6.68 -19.86 4.71
CA GLN A 137 -5.91 -20.99 5.23
C GLN A 137 -5.41 -20.65 6.63
N HIS A 138 -6.05 -21.21 7.63
CA HIS A 138 -5.63 -21.10 9.03
C HIS A 138 -5.59 -22.50 9.63
N PHE A 139 -4.39 -22.99 9.91
CA PHE A 139 -4.17 -24.30 10.52
C PHE A 139 -3.53 -24.13 11.89
N ILE A 140 -4.11 -24.80 12.88
CA ILE A 140 -3.62 -24.77 14.26
C ILE A 140 -3.10 -26.16 14.62
N GLN A 141 -1.84 -26.23 15.05
CA GLN A 141 -1.26 -27.39 15.63
C GLN A 141 -1.11 -27.21 17.15
N LYS A 142 -1.85 -28.00 17.92
CA LYS A 142 -1.72 -28.08 19.39
C LYS A 142 -0.81 -29.22 19.76
N SER A 143 0.21 -28.99 20.56
CA SER A 143 1.16 -30.00 21.04
C SER A 143 1.25 -29.98 22.56
N SER A 144 1.43 -31.17 23.15
CA SER A 144 1.62 -31.36 24.60
C SER A 144 3.09 -31.59 24.91
N LEU A 145 3.58 -30.95 25.97
CA LEU A 145 4.92 -31.20 26.54
C LEU A 145 4.89 -32.22 27.69
N GLY A 146 3.76 -32.92 27.92
CA GLY A 146 3.51 -33.80 29.05
C GLY A 146 2.60 -33.15 30.09
N PRO A 147 2.52 -33.68 31.33
CA PRO A 147 1.64 -33.18 32.36
C PRO A 147 1.92 -31.71 32.66
N GLY A 148 0.88 -30.86 32.47
CA GLY A 148 0.89 -29.44 32.83
C GLY A 148 1.46 -28.47 31.80
N GLY A 149 1.79 -28.92 30.57
CA GLY A 149 2.33 -27.98 29.54
C GLY A 149 1.94 -28.34 28.12
N GLY A 150 1.94 -27.32 27.26
CA GLY A 150 1.70 -27.46 25.83
C GLY A 150 1.94 -26.13 25.08
N TYR A 151 1.85 -26.17 23.75
CA TYR A 151 1.97 -24.99 22.88
C TYR A 151 1.09 -25.16 21.64
N VAL A 152 0.83 -24.04 21.00
CA VAL A 152 0.09 -23.97 19.75
C VAL A 152 0.97 -23.31 18.70
N MET A 153 0.91 -23.80 17.48
CA MET A 153 1.52 -23.20 16.31
C MET A 153 0.41 -22.90 15.29
N ASP A 154 0.49 -21.74 14.68
CA ASP A 154 -0.42 -21.32 13.65
C ASP A 154 0.30 -21.26 12.30
N TYR A 155 -0.39 -21.68 11.25
CA TYR A 155 -0.05 -21.43 9.86
C TYR A 155 -1.14 -20.55 9.25
N LEU A 156 -0.73 -19.44 8.65
CA LEU A 156 -1.62 -18.52 7.94
C LEU A 156 -1.21 -18.46 6.46
N GLY A 157 -2.16 -18.74 5.56
CA GLY A 157 -1.94 -18.61 4.12
C GLY A 157 -3.04 -17.76 3.49
N PHE A 158 -2.65 -16.61 2.87
CA PHE A 158 -3.57 -15.69 2.22
C PHE A 158 -2.82 -14.79 1.25
N ILE A 159 -3.57 -14.25 0.27
CA ILE A 159 -3.13 -13.15 -0.58
C ILE A 159 -3.58 -11.86 0.09
N TYR A 160 -2.64 -10.95 0.41
CA TYR A 160 -2.97 -9.70 1.10
C TYR A 160 -3.29 -8.57 0.15
N HIS A 161 -2.74 -8.56 -1.07
CA HIS A 161 -3.16 -7.63 -2.11
C HIS A 161 -4.62 -7.85 -2.52
N GLY A 162 -5.33 -6.80 -2.81
CA GLY A 162 -6.76 -6.82 -3.14
C GLY A 162 -7.63 -6.13 -2.09
N SER A 163 -8.91 -6.49 -1.95
CA SER A 163 -9.91 -5.68 -1.25
C SER A 163 -10.27 -6.15 0.17
N THR A 164 -9.58 -7.14 0.74
CA THR A 164 -9.99 -7.75 2.02
C THR A 164 -9.06 -7.49 3.19
N VAL A 165 -7.77 -7.41 2.94
CA VAL A 165 -6.74 -7.26 3.97
C VAL A 165 -6.16 -5.85 3.93
N THR A 166 -5.98 -5.23 5.10
CA THR A 166 -5.23 -3.98 5.19
C THR A 166 -3.76 -4.26 4.97
N HIS A 167 -3.15 -3.62 3.97
CA HIS A 167 -1.78 -3.88 3.56
C HIS A 167 -1.10 -2.62 3.04
N VAL A 168 0.22 -2.65 3.01
CA VAL A 168 1.06 -1.63 2.36
C VAL A 168 1.65 -2.20 1.09
N ASP A 169 1.51 -1.48 -0.01
CA ASP A 169 2.11 -1.80 -1.30
C ASP A 169 3.52 -1.23 -1.41
N ALA A 170 4.47 -2.08 -1.80
CA ALA A 170 5.83 -1.67 -2.09
C ALA A 170 5.96 -1.08 -3.51
N LEU A 171 7.02 -0.32 -3.78
CA LEU A 171 7.24 0.42 -5.02
C LEU A 171 7.26 -0.43 -6.30
N CYS A 172 7.35 -1.73 -6.16
CA CYS A 172 7.35 -2.71 -7.25
C CYS A 172 5.99 -3.35 -7.51
N HIS A 173 4.92 -3.00 -6.72
CA HIS A 173 3.66 -3.75 -6.75
C HIS A 173 2.89 -3.60 -8.06
N ILE A 174 2.80 -2.38 -8.58
CA ILE A 174 2.05 -2.05 -9.80
C ILE A 174 2.90 -1.21 -10.75
N TRP A 175 2.48 -1.14 -12.01
CA TRP A 175 3.17 -0.42 -13.08
C TRP A 175 2.23 0.00 -14.21
N ASP A 176 2.74 0.82 -15.10
CA ASP A 176 2.16 1.13 -16.40
C ASP A 176 3.15 0.86 -17.54
N ASP A 177 2.90 1.44 -18.72
CA ASP A 177 3.78 1.32 -19.87
C ASP A 177 5.19 1.89 -19.65
N ASP A 178 5.37 2.81 -18.71
CA ASP A 178 6.66 3.41 -18.36
C ASP A 178 7.45 2.56 -17.35
N GLY A 179 6.84 1.61 -16.66
CA GLY A 179 7.47 0.67 -15.73
C GLY A 179 7.04 0.81 -14.27
N ILE A 180 7.72 0.08 -13.38
CA ILE A 180 7.64 0.28 -11.92
C ILE A 180 8.43 1.54 -11.54
N TRP A 181 8.56 1.81 -10.24
CA TRP A 181 9.38 2.91 -9.71
C TRP A 181 10.74 3.02 -10.43
N GLN A 182 11.19 4.25 -10.71
CA GLN A 182 12.41 4.57 -11.47
C GLN A 182 12.38 4.08 -12.94
N GLY A 183 11.24 3.75 -13.50
CA GLY A 183 11.13 3.26 -14.89
C GLY A 183 11.74 1.89 -15.10
N ARG A 184 11.94 1.10 -14.03
CA ARG A 184 12.47 -0.25 -14.14
C ARG A 184 11.47 -1.17 -14.84
N ASP A 185 11.99 -2.10 -15.61
CA ASP A 185 11.18 -3.05 -16.38
C ASP A 185 10.59 -4.14 -15.46
N PRO A 186 9.26 -4.23 -15.29
CA PRO A 186 8.64 -5.25 -14.44
C PRO A 186 8.95 -6.69 -14.89
N ASP A 187 9.15 -6.93 -16.20
CA ASP A 187 9.49 -8.26 -16.71
C ASP A 187 10.90 -8.70 -16.31
N VAL A 188 11.76 -7.75 -15.94
CA VAL A 188 13.11 -8.01 -15.41
C VAL A 188 13.11 -8.05 -13.90
N GLU A 189 12.44 -7.07 -13.27
CA GLU A 189 12.52 -6.86 -11.82
C GLU A 189 11.57 -7.74 -11.01
N ILE A 190 10.47 -8.22 -11.61
CA ILE A 190 9.51 -9.09 -10.92
C ILE A 190 9.64 -10.53 -11.44
N THR A 191 10.18 -11.39 -10.61
CA THR A 191 10.44 -12.79 -10.95
C THR A 191 9.57 -13.74 -10.11
N THR A 192 9.58 -15.02 -10.43
CA THR A 192 8.95 -16.06 -9.58
C THR A 192 9.61 -16.20 -8.20
N GLN A 193 10.77 -15.57 -8.01
CA GLN A 193 11.48 -15.51 -6.71
C GLN A 193 11.20 -14.21 -5.95
N GLY A 194 10.31 -13.35 -6.48
CA GLY A 194 9.95 -12.06 -5.94
C GLY A 194 10.65 -10.88 -6.60
N ALA A 195 10.46 -9.69 -6.06
CA ALA A 195 10.98 -8.44 -6.58
C ALA A 195 12.51 -8.35 -6.41
N GLN A 196 13.19 -7.86 -7.44
CA GLN A 196 14.63 -7.60 -7.39
C GLN A 196 14.92 -6.13 -7.08
N PHE A 197 13.92 -5.25 -7.26
CA PHE A 197 14.01 -3.81 -7.04
C PHE A 197 12.72 -3.28 -6.40
N GLY A 198 12.83 -2.35 -5.43
CA GLY A 198 11.70 -1.68 -4.80
C GLY A 198 10.88 -2.56 -3.86
N ASP A 199 11.47 -3.61 -3.26
CA ASP A 199 10.78 -4.52 -2.36
C ASP A 199 10.46 -3.89 -1.00
N ILE A 200 9.55 -4.52 -0.25
CA ILE A 200 9.04 -4.01 1.04
C ILE A 200 10.14 -3.88 2.12
N THR A 201 11.26 -4.58 2.00
CA THR A 201 12.32 -4.56 3.02
C THR A 201 13.04 -3.22 3.11
N HIS A 202 12.95 -2.38 2.07
CA HIS A 202 13.48 -1.02 2.08
C HIS A 202 12.76 -0.12 3.09
N TRP A 203 11.55 -0.51 3.53
CA TRP A 203 10.79 0.19 4.59
C TRP A 203 10.84 -0.54 5.94
N SER A 204 11.84 -1.40 6.16
CA SER A 204 11.99 -2.19 7.39
C SER A 204 12.21 -1.36 8.67
N GLY A 205 12.52 -0.07 8.54
CA GLY A 205 12.54 0.90 9.64
C GLY A 205 11.15 1.34 10.11
N GLY A 206 10.10 0.92 9.40
CA GLY A 206 8.73 1.34 9.62
C GLY A 206 8.42 2.72 9.00
N ILE A 207 7.16 2.91 8.65
CA ILE A 207 6.61 4.20 8.19
C ILE A 207 5.99 4.87 9.42
N ILE A 208 6.74 5.78 10.03
CA ILE A 208 6.37 6.46 11.29
C ILE A 208 6.46 7.96 11.04
N THR A 209 5.31 8.65 11.03
CA THR A 209 5.22 10.06 10.69
C THR A 209 3.95 10.69 11.25
N LYS A 210 3.70 11.97 10.95
CA LYS A 210 2.41 12.60 11.18
C LYS A 210 1.39 12.01 10.22
N GLY A 211 0.26 11.53 10.75
CA GLY A 211 -0.93 11.20 9.98
C GLY A 211 -1.90 12.38 9.98
N VAL A 212 -2.49 12.65 8.81
CA VAL A 212 -3.56 13.64 8.63
C VAL A 212 -4.77 12.92 8.08
N LEU A 213 -5.88 12.93 8.81
CA LEU A 213 -7.13 12.37 8.36
C LEU A 213 -7.97 13.41 7.60
N ILE A 214 -8.42 13.05 6.42
CA ILE A 214 -9.42 13.78 5.63
C ILE A 214 -10.75 13.05 5.75
N ASP A 215 -11.70 13.61 6.47
CA ASP A 215 -13.01 12.99 6.75
C ASP A 215 -14.06 13.52 5.77
N VAL A 216 -14.16 12.87 4.60
CA VAL A 216 -15.05 13.29 3.51
C VAL A 216 -16.52 13.13 3.89
N PRO A 217 -16.99 12.00 4.46
CA PRO A 217 -18.38 11.83 4.87
C PRO A 217 -18.84 12.94 5.83
N ARG A 218 -18.05 13.24 6.83
CA ARG A 218 -18.35 14.32 7.79
C ARG A 218 -18.44 15.68 7.11
N HIS A 219 -17.55 15.97 6.19
CA HIS A 219 -17.54 17.26 5.46
C HIS A 219 -18.75 17.43 4.56
N ARG A 220 -19.11 16.37 3.82
CA ARG A 220 -20.27 16.38 2.92
C ARG A 220 -21.61 16.26 3.65
N GLY A 221 -21.62 15.75 4.89
CA GLY A 221 -22.83 15.37 5.61
C GLY A 221 -23.53 14.13 5.04
N GLU A 222 -22.77 13.27 4.33
CA GLU A 222 -23.21 12.05 3.68
C GLU A 222 -22.54 10.84 4.33
N PRO A 223 -23.16 9.64 4.32
CA PRO A 223 -22.58 8.47 4.96
C PRO A 223 -21.34 7.93 4.25
N HIS A 224 -21.22 8.14 2.95
CA HIS A 224 -20.09 7.72 2.12
C HIS A 224 -20.02 8.55 0.84
N VAL A 225 -18.86 8.45 0.17
CA VAL A 225 -18.63 9.05 -1.16
C VAL A 225 -19.50 8.34 -2.21
N GLY A 226 -20.17 9.10 -3.07
CA GLY A 226 -20.98 8.58 -4.17
C GLY A 226 -20.13 8.23 -5.40
N ILE A 227 -20.62 7.29 -6.24
CA ILE A 227 -19.94 6.87 -7.49
C ILE A 227 -19.75 8.05 -8.46
N ASP A 228 -20.77 8.91 -8.57
CA ASP A 228 -20.77 10.03 -9.52
C ASP A 228 -20.10 11.27 -8.96
N GLU A 229 -19.69 11.24 -7.69
CA GLU A 229 -19.06 12.35 -6.96
C GLU A 229 -17.75 11.92 -6.28
N PRO A 230 -16.72 11.55 -7.06
CA PRO A 230 -15.43 11.14 -6.49
C PRO A 230 -14.76 12.29 -5.74
N VAL A 231 -13.95 11.95 -4.73
CA VAL A 231 -13.17 12.94 -3.97
C VAL A 231 -12.15 13.59 -4.87
N ARG A 232 -12.05 14.93 -4.83
CA ARG A 232 -11.10 15.71 -5.63
C ARG A 232 -9.98 16.30 -4.78
N GLY A 233 -8.85 16.62 -5.41
CA GLY A 233 -7.69 17.21 -4.72
C GLY A 233 -8.02 18.55 -4.04
N GLU A 234 -8.78 19.40 -4.71
CA GLU A 234 -9.28 20.68 -4.17
C GLU A 234 -10.20 20.51 -2.95
N GLU A 235 -10.95 19.40 -2.92
CA GLU A 235 -11.81 19.05 -1.78
C GLU A 235 -10.97 18.58 -0.59
N ILE A 236 -9.92 17.77 -0.81
CA ILE A 236 -8.97 17.38 0.25
C ILE A 236 -8.40 18.64 0.93
N GLU A 237 -7.98 19.62 0.15
CA GLU A 237 -7.47 20.87 0.68
C GLU A 237 -8.54 21.65 1.48
N ALA A 238 -9.77 21.70 0.96
CA ALA A 238 -10.87 22.38 1.64
C ALA A 238 -11.22 21.71 2.98
N ILE A 239 -11.24 20.36 3.00
CA ILE A 239 -11.50 19.58 4.22
C ILE A 239 -10.38 19.79 5.23
N ALA A 240 -9.10 19.66 4.83
CA ALA A 240 -7.96 19.89 5.72
C ALA A 240 -8.05 21.27 6.38
N ARG A 241 -8.34 22.31 5.60
CA ARG A 241 -8.53 23.67 6.11
C ARG A 241 -9.70 23.78 7.09
N ALA A 242 -10.86 23.16 6.78
CA ALA A 242 -12.03 23.17 7.65
C ALA A 242 -11.79 22.41 8.96
N GLN A 243 -10.96 21.37 8.94
CA GLN A 243 -10.54 20.59 10.10
C GLN A 243 -9.40 21.26 10.90
N GLY A 244 -8.82 22.34 10.39
CA GLY A 244 -7.65 22.98 11.00
C GLY A 244 -6.37 22.13 10.91
N ALA A 245 -6.32 21.19 9.97
CA ALA A 245 -5.18 20.31 9.73
C ALA A 245 -4.35 20.82 8.54
N THR A 246 -3.06 20.46 8.54
CA THR A 246 -2.14 20.84 7.47
C THR A 246 -1.39 19.61 6.97
N VAL A 247 -1.42 19.37 5.66
CA VAL A 247 -0.62 18.33 5.01
C VAL A 247 0.75 18.91 4.67
N GLU A 248 1.81 18.26 5.15
CA GLU A 248 3.20 18.70 4.96
C GLU A 248 4.06 17.59 4.35
N PRO A 249 5.20 17.93 3.75
CA PRO A 249 6.13 16.93 3.22
C PRO A 249 6.45 15.81 4.22
N GLY A 250 6.34 14.57 3.76
CA GLY A 250 6.60 13.39 4.59
C GLY A 250 5.43 12.93 5.45
N ASP A 251 4.24 13.54 5.36
CA ASP A 251 3.05 13.08 6.08
C ASP A 251 2.43 11.82 5.47
N ALA A 252 1.67 11.09 6.28
CA ALA A 252 0.71 10.10 5.85
C ALA A 252 -0.66 10.78 5.69
N LEU A 253 -1.13 10.88 4.44
CA LEU A 253 -2.48 11.36 4.10
C LEU A 253 -3.46 10.20 4.19
N LEU A 254 -4.46 10.28 5.06
CA LEU A 254 -5.48 9.26 5.23
C LEU A 254 -6.83 9.81 4.76
N VAL A 255 -7.41 9.23 3.70
CA VAL A 255 -8.68 9.71 3.13
C VAL A 255 -9.80 8.74 3.47
N HIS A 256 -10.64 9.15 4.41
CA HIS A 256 -11.85 8.45 4.82
C HIS A 256 -12.97 8.78 3.84
N SER A 257 -13.46 7.78 3.12
CA SER A 257 -14.53 7.88 2.12
C SER A 257 -15.82 7.16 2.53
N GLY A 258 -15.81 6.43 3.66
CA GLY A 258 -16.98 5.77 4.23
C GLY A 258 -17.23 4.36 3.68
N TRP A 259 -16.21 3.54 3.58
CA TRP A 259 -16.30 2.18 3.05
C TRP A 259 -17.37 1.32 3.74
N GLY A 260 -17.47 1.37 5.09
CA GLY A 260 -18.45 0.58 5.84
C GLY A 260 -19.88 0.91 5.43
N ALA A 261 -20.22 2.20 5.39
CA ALA A 261 -21.52 2.67 4.95
C ALA A 261 -21.80 2.37 3.48
N TYR A 262 -20.77 2.47 2.61
CA TYR A 262 -20.90 2.06 1.20
C TYR A 262 -21.25 0.58 1.07
N MET A 263 -20.59 -0.31 1.81
CA MET A 263 -20.89 -1.75 1.78
C MET A 263 -22.30 -2.06 2.30
N GLU A 264 -22.81 -1.27 3.23
CA GLU A 264 -24.17 -1.41 3.76
C GLU A 264 -25.25 -0.83 2.81
N SER A 265 -24.89 0.03 1.87
CA SER A 265 -25.82 0.67 0.93
C SER A 265 -26.49 -0.33 -0.02
N GLY A 266 -25.90 -1.52 -0.21
CA GLY A 266 -26.37 -2.54 -1.13
C GLY A 266 -26.05 -2.24 -2.60
N ASP A 267 -25.16 -1.27 -2.89
CA ASP A 267 -24.63 -1.05 -4.24
C ASP A 267 -23.81 -2.28 -4.66
N ASP A 268 -24.12 -2.84 -5.82
CA ASP A 268 -23.49 -4.06 -6.34
C ASP A 268 -22.18 -3.80 -7.10
N GLY A 269 -21.75 -2.55 -7.18
CA GLY A 269 -20.57 -2.13 -7.92
C GLY A 269 -20.69 -2.23 -9.45
N SER A 270 -21.88 -2.54 -9.99
CA SER A 270 -22.08 -2.71 -11.45
C SER A 270 -21.80 -1.43 -12.25
N ARG A 271 -21.96 -0.27 -11.64
CA ARG A 271 -21.66 1.05 -12.23
C ARG A 271 -20.21 1.50 -12.02
N GLY A 272 -19.41 0.73 -11.33
CA GLY A 272 -18.08 1.07 -10.85
C GLY A 272 -18.05 1.19 -9.33
N ARG A 273 -17.02 1.83 -8.80
CA ARG A 273 -16.84 2.02 -7.37
C ARG A 273 -16.59 3.51 -7.06
N PRO A 274 -17.11 4.03 -5.94
CA PRO A 274 -16.71 5.36 -5.47
C PRO A 274 -15.25 5.36 -5.05
N GLY A 275 -14.63 6.53 -4.98
CA GLY A 275 -13.24 6.66 -4.57
C GLY A 275 -12.64 8.01 -4.91
N LEU A 276 -11.31 8.05 -5.07
CA LEU A 276 -10.56 9.27 -5.34
C LEU A 276 -10.44 9.53 -6.83
N HIS A 277 -10.66 10.80 -7.22
CA HIS A 277 -10.47 11.31 -8.57
C HIS A 277 -8.96 11.51 -8.85
N PRO A 278 -8.47 11.39 -10.11
CA PRO A 278 -7.07 11.61 -10.47
C PRO A 278 -6.45 12.93 -9.98
N SER A 279 -7.26 13.99 -9.81
CA SER A 279 -6.79 15.26 -9.23
C SER A 279 -6.20 15.13 -7.80
N CYS A 280 -6.55 14.05 -7.09
CA CYS A 280 -5.93 13.77 -5.78
C CYS A 280 -4.44 13.45 -5.92
N ALA A 281 -4.01 12.86 -7.03
CA ALA A 281 -2.59 12.60 -7.29
C ALA A 281 -1.79 13.90 -7.44
N GLU A 282 -2.38 14.93 -8.03
CA GLU A 282 -1.78 16.25 -8.13
C GLU A 282 -1.59 16.88 -6.74
N PHE A 283 -2.63 16.84 -5.89
CA PHE A 283 -2.55 17.27 -4.49
C PHE A 283 -1.44 16.51 -3.72
N ILE A 284 -1.40 15.19 -3.85
CA ILE A 284 -0.40 14.32 -3.20
C ILE A 284 1.01 14.72 -3.62
N ARG A 285 1.20 15.03 -4.92
CA ARG A 285 2.48 15.45 -5.47
C ARG A 285 2.90 16.84 -4.99
N ASP A 286 1.96 17.78 -4.92
CA ASP A 286 2.22 19.16 -4.51
C ASP A 286 2.58 19.28 -3.02
N HIS A 287 2.03 18.40 -2.18
CA HIS A 287 2.29 18.37 -0.75
C HIS A 287 3.40 17.40 -0.34
N ASP A 288 4.07 16.74 -1.31
CA ASP A 288 5.13 15.77 -1.03
C ASP A 288 4.71 14.73 0.02
N VAL A 289 3.52 14.16 -0.14
CA VAL A 289 2.98 13.12 0.74
C VAL A 289 3.87 11.87 0.67
N ALA A 290 4.17 11.26 1.80
CA ALA A 290 5.00 10.04 1.86
C ALA A 290 4.17 8.75 1.75
N LEU A 291 2.96 8.76 2.29
CA LEU A 291 2.03 7.62 2.25
C LEU A 291 0.60 8.12 2.02
N LEU A 292 -0.10 7.47 1.10
CA LEU A 292 -1.56 7.59 0.97
C LEU A 292 -2.22 6.37 1.61
N GLY A 293 -3.14 6.59 2.56
CA GLY A 293 -4.00 5.55 3.12
C GLY A 293 -5.47 5.84 2.79
N TRP A 294 -6.23 4.82 2.43
CA TRP A 294 -7.62 4.97 2.00
C TRP A 294 -8.46 3.73 2.30
N ASP A 295 -9.75 3.95 2.39
CA ASP A 295 -10.76 2.91 2.62
C ASP A 295 -11.52 2.53 1.33
N LEU A 296 -11.75 3.50 0.44
CA LEU A 296 -12.22 3.34 -0.94
C LEU A 296 -11.14 3.90 -1.88
N MET A 297 -10.56 3.05 -2.70
CA MET A 297 -9.38 3.37 -3.52
C MET A 297 -9.69 4.34 -4.68
N ASP A 298 -9.25 4.03 -5.91
CA ASP A 298 -9.56 4.84 -7.08
C ASP A 298 -11.06 4.88 -7.38
N ALA A 299 -11.53 6.03 -7.79
CA ALA A 299 -12.71 6.13 -8.62
C ALA A 299 -12.45 5.44 -9.97
N ARG A 300 -13.47 5.41 -10.84
CA ARG A 300 -13.42 4.70 -12.11
C ARG A 300 -12.14 4.96 -12.92
N ALA A 301 -11.41 3.90 -13.24
CA ALA A 301 -10.27 3.92 -14.14
C ALA A 301 -10.72 4.04 -15.62
N SER A 302 -9.82 4.50 -16.49
CA SER A 302 -9.98 4.51 -17.96
C SER A 302 -8.85 3.71 -18.62
N SER A 303 -8.99 3.42 -19.91
CA SER A 303 -7.93 2.74 -20.69
C SER A 303 -6.63 3.53 -20.72
N ASP A 304 -6.73 4.86 -20.72
CA ASP A 304 -5.59 5.76 -20.86
C ASP A 304 -4.94 6.10 -19.51
N LEU A 305 -5.65 5.80 -18.41
CA LEU A 305 -5.20 5.96 -17.03
C LEU A 305 -5.65 4.76 -16.20
N PRO A 306 -4.95 3.62 -16.31
CA PRO A 306 -5.34 2.39 -15.61
C PRO A 306 -5.22 2.51 -14.07
N TRP A 307 -4.37 3.41 -13.60
CA TRP A 307 -4.09 3.67 -12.19
C TRP A 307 -4.33 5.15 -11.84
N PRO A 308 -5.59 5.61 -11.68
CA PRO A 308 -5.92 7.03 -11.55
C PRO A 308 -5.24 7.73 -10.39
N VAL A 309 -5.19 7.10 -9.20
CA VAL A 309 -4.49 7.59 -8.02
C VAL A 309 -3.43 6.58 -7.54
N HIS A 310 -3.64 5.28 -7.72
CA HIS A 310 -2.60 4.27 -7.45
C HIS A 310 -1.28 4.57 -8.17
N GLY A 311 -1.33 5.28 -9.31
CA GLY A 311 -0.14 5.72 -10.04
C GLY A 311 0.87 6.53 -9.22
N VAL A 312 0.46 7.09 -8.07
CA VAL A 312 1.38 7.79 -7.15
C VAL A 312 2.48 6.87 -6.63
N LEU A 313 2.23 5.54 -6.57
CA LEU A 313 3.20 4.55 -6.12
C LEU A 313 4.44 4.54 -7.00
N PHE A 314 4.29 4.35 -8.29
CA PHE A 314 5.43 4.18 -9.21
C PHE A 314 5.86 5.46 -9.91
N HIS A 315 5.03 6.49 -10.00
CA HIS A 315 5.44 7.80 -10.53
C HIS A 315 6.07 8.69 -9.46
N PHE A 316 5.50 8.72 -8.25
CA PHE A 316 5.94 9.64 -7.20
C PHE A 316 6.68 8.95 -6.06
N GLY A 317 6.68 7.62 -6.02
CA GLY A 317 7.30 6.82 -4.96
C GLY A 317 6.53 6.86 -3.64
N VAL A 318 5.23 7.19 -3.67
CA VAL A 318 4.36 7.29 -2.49
C VAL A 318 3.91 5.88 -2.08
N ALA A 319 4.11 5.51 -0.81
CA ALA A 319 3.60 4.24 -0.29
C ALA A 319 2.06 4.24 -0.28
N LEU A 320 1.44 3.10 -0.58
CA LEU A 320 -0.01 2.95 -0.49
C LEU A 320 -0.38 2.06 0.70
N LEU A 321 -1.32 2.52 1.51
CA LEU A 321 -1.96 1.74 2.57
C LEU A 321 -3.40 1.45 2.14
N ASP A 322 -3.59 0.28 1.56
CA ASP A 322 -4.87 -0.15 1.00
C ASP A 322 -5.77 -0.80 2.04
N ASN A 323 -7.08 -0.64 1.83
CA ASN A 323 -8.13 -1.18 2.68
C ASN A 323 -7.98 -0.80 4.17
N ALA A 324 -7.56 0.42 4.44
CA ALA A 324 -7.54 0.93 5.80
C ALA A 324 -8.97 0.95 6.40
N LEU A 325 -9.09 0.68 7.69
CA LEU A 325 -10.33 0.86 8.45
C LEU A 325 -10.28 2.26 9.07
N LEU A 326 -10.94 3.23 8.45
CA LEU A 326 -10.80 4.63 8.81
C LEU A 326 -11.97 5.17 9.66
N GLU A 327 -13.10 4.49 9.73
CA GLU A 327 -14.24 4.90 10.57
C GLU A 327 -13.86 5.06 12.07
N PRO A 328 -13.11 4.13 12.70
CA PRO A 328 -12.74 4.30 14.11
C PRO A 328 -11.82 5.49 14.37
N VAL A 329 -10.89 5.77 13.43
CA VAL A 329 -10.00 6.95 13.60
C VAL A 329 -10.74 8.24 13.28
N ALA A 330 -11.72 8.25 12.36
CA ALA A 330 -12.58 9.40 12.11
C ALA A 330 -13.40 9.76 13.37
N ALA A 331 -13.97 8.74 14.04
CA ALA A 331 -14.67 8.93 15.30
C ALA A 331 -13.72 9.48 16.39
N ALA A 332 -12.52 8.91 16.52
CA ALA A 332 -11.53 9.39 17.49
C ALA A 332 -11.09 10.82 17.19
N CYS A 333 -10.84 11.19 15.95
CA CYS A 333 -10.52 12.56 15.55
C CYS A 333 -11.62 13.55 15.95
N ALA A 334 -12.88 13.16 15.75
CA ALA A 334 -14.04 13.98 16.09
C ALA A 334 -14.17 14.19 17.63
N GLU A 335 -13.91 13.15 18.43
CA GLU A 335 -13.92 13.22 19.88
C GLU A 335 -12.75 14.03 20.46
N GLU A 336 -11.55 13.90 19.85
CA GLU A 336 -10.35 14.64 20.23
C GLU A 336 -10.32 16.07 19.64
N GLU A 337 -11.26 16.41 18.76
CA GLU A 337 -11.30 17.65 17.97
C GLU A 337 -9.96 17.92 17.24
N ARG A 338 -9.33 16.84 16.74
CA ARG A 338 -7.99 16.88 16.14
C ARG A 338 -7.84 15.82 15.05
N TRP A 339 -7.43 16.23 13.86
CA TRP A 339 -7.27 15.40 12.67
C TRP A 339 -5.80 15.10 12.33
N GLU A 340 -4.89 15.43 13.24
CA GLU A 340 -3.46 15.13 13.17
C GLU A 340 -3.05 14.26 14.36
N PHE A 341 -2.28 13.21 14.09
CA PHE A 341 -1.83 12.24 15.09
C PHE A 341 -0.52 11.61 14.70
N MET A 342 0.14 10.91 15.60
CA MET A 342 1.27 10.04 15.24
C MET A 342 0.75 8.81 14.51
N PHE A 343 1.19 8.62 13.28
CA PHE A 343 0.88 7.45 12.44
C PHE A 343 2.03 6.47 12.43
N GLN A 344 1.72 5.17 12.45
CA GLN A 344 2.68 4.08 12.37
C GLN A 344 2.15 2.95 11.49
N ALA A 345 2.92 2.53 10.49
CA ALA A 345 2.73 1.31 9.75
C ALA A 345 4.06 0.55 9.70
N LEU A 346 4.06 -0.69 10.17
CA LEU A 346 5.27 -1.50 10.35
C LEU A 346 5.19 -2.74 9.45
N PRO A 347 5.67 -2.67 8.20
CA PRO A 347 5.64 -3.80 7.29
C PRO A 347 6.46 -4.99 7.81
N LEU A 348 6.03 -6.19 7.48
CA LEU A 348 6.83 -7.39 7.68
C LEU A 348 8.07 -7.34 6.79
N ARG A 349 9.20 -7.83 7.31
CA ARG A 349 10.47 -7.86 6.57
C ARG A 349 10.54 -9.07 5.64
N VAL A 350 9.64 -9.12 4.66
CA VAL A 350 9.58 -10.19 3.67
C VAL A 350 10.56 -9.85 2.53
N VAL A 351 11.67 -10.59 2.46
CA VAL A 351 12.67 -10.39 1.40
C VAL A 351 12.02 -10.57 0.03
N ARG A 352 12.21 -9.59 -0.85
CA ARG A 352 11.62 -9.55 -2.19
C ARG A 352 10.08 -9.53 -2.21
N GLY A 353 9.45 -9.15 -1.10
CA GLY A 353 8.00 -8.99 -1.03
C GLY A 353 7.53 -7.73 -1.75
N THR A 354 6.41 -7.83 -2.46
CA THR A 354 5.80 -6.71 -3.20
C THR A 354 4.91 -5.83 -2.34
N GLY A 355 4.82 -6.14 -1.06
CA GLY A 355 4.04 -5.44 -0.05
C GLY A 355 4.02 -6.21 1.26
N SER A 356 3.16 -5.82 2.18
CA SER A 356 2.99 -6.50 3.48
C SER A 356 1.61 -6.25 4.08
N PRO A 357 0.94 -7.27 4.63
CA PRO A 357 -0.16 -7.01 5.56
C PRO A 357 0.38 -6.23 6.75
N VAL A 358 -0.42 -5.30 7.26
CA VAL A 358 -0.04 -4.43 8.38
C VAL A 358 -1.23 -4.19 9.30
N ASN A 359 -0.94 -3.87 10.55
CA ASN A 359 -1.90 -3.24 11.47
C ASN A 359 -1.42 -1.82 11.78
N PRO A 360 -1.81 -0.81 10.97
CA PRO A 360 -1.40 0.56 11.22
C PRO A 360 -2.09 1.11 12.46
N ILE A 361 -1.40 2.00 13.17
CA ILE A 361 -1.91 2.61 14.41
C ILE A 361 -1.87 4.13 14.30
N ALA A 362 -2.99 4.77 14.63
CA ALA A 362 -3.03 6.18 15.00
C ALA A 362 -2.88 6.31 16.52
N MET A 363 -2.06 7.25 16.97
CA MET A 363 -1.85 7.54 18.40
C MET A 363 -2.02 9.04 18.65
N PHE A 364 -2.90 9.38 19.60
CA PHE A 364 -3.30 10.75 19.96
C PHE A 364 -2.63 11.28 21.21
#